data_3278d41268e19904a18fa6963a5a4d78
#
_entry.id   3278d41268e19904a18fa6963a5a4d78
#
_cell.length_a   1.000
_cell.length_b   1.000
_cell.length_c   1.000
_cell.angle_alpha   90.00
_cell.angle_beta   90.00
_cell.angle_gamma   90.00
#
_symmetry.space_group_name_H-M   'P 1'
#
loop_
_entity.id
_entity.type
_entity.pdbx_description
1 polymer ?
#
loop_
_entity_poly.entity_id
_entity_poly.type
_entity_poly.pdbx_seq_one_letter_code
_entity_poly.pdbx_strand_id
1 'polypeptide(L)'
;MTLGIISWIREEDFTKAKEKGLSFVELDVSDRAEEFLSHVDEVRTYSGKYGLPVRAIGRWGSDRISEKGICEEELSLECRLIDAAEKLGCTIYITGCNYVEALSYYENCGLAIAYFNKLIEYGKQRGVRIAVYNCRWNNFVCDSMAYRVIHGHLKDLYIKYDTSHCIYAGGDYLQEARDWGDRFIHVHIKGALTINGERFDDPPAGMDLTNWGAFLSILYAKGYQEGLSIEPHSDNWKGELGDKGVDYTIDFIRKLILI
;
A
#
# COMPACT_ATOMS: atom_id res chain seq x y z
N MET A 1 -15.88 -3.58 -3.75
CA MET A 1 -14.66 -2.74 -3.69
C MET A 1 -15.07 -1.30 -3.48
N THR A 2 -14.28 -0.47 -2.79
CA THR A 2 -14.50 0.97 -2.58
C THR A 2 -13.29 1.74 -3.07
N LEU A 3 -13.48 3.00 -3.51
CA LEU A 3 -12.43 3.84 -4.05
C LEU A 3 -12.04 4.92 -3.04
N GLY A 4 -10.77 5.08 -2.79
CA GLY A 4 -10.16 6.09 -1.93
C GLY A 4 -8.90 6.66 -2.55
N ILE A 5 -8.12 7.38 -1.76
CA ILE A 5 -6.90 8.04 -2.21
C ILE A 5 -5.84 8.02 -1.11
N ILE A 6 -4.58 7.89 -1.52
CA ILE A 6 -3.45 8.14 -0.62
C ILE A 6 -3.39 9.62 -0.28
N SER A 7 -3.18 9.94 0.97
CA SER A 7 -3.31 11.28 1.53
C SER A 7 -2.26 11.50 2.62
N TRP A 8 -2.22 12.71 3.07
CA TRP A 8 -1.48 13.10 4.26
C TRP A 8 -2.43 13.44 5.42
N ILE A 9 -1.92 13.89 6.55
CA ILE A 9 -2.67 14.12 7.79
C ILE A 9 -3.39 15.47 7.87
N ARG A 10 -3.42 16.26 6.80
CA ARG A 10 -3.99 17.60 6.80
C ARG A 10 -5.50 17.56 6.57
N GLU A 11 -6.23 18.46 7.22
CA GLU A 11 -7.68 18.57 7.04
C GLU A 11 -8.09 18.79 5.57
N GLU A 12 -7.30 19.55 4.81
CA GLU A 12 -7.56 19.80 3.39
C GLU A 12 -7.56 18.53 2.54
N ASP A 13 -6.77 17.50 2.91
CA ASP A 13 -6.71 16.23 2.18
C ASP A 13 -8.02 15.45 2.37
N PHE A 14 -8.60 15.48 3.58
CA PHE A 14 -9.92 14.89 3.85
C PHE A 14 -11.04 15.67 3.14
N THR A 15 -10.95 17.01 3.11
CA THR A 15 -11.91 17.85 2.39
C THR A 15 -11.93 17.50 0.90
N LYS A 16 -10.76 17.49 0.25
CA LYS A 16 -10.62 17.15 -1.17
C LYS A 16 -11.13 15.73 -1.47
N ALA A 17 -10.77 14.75 -0.65
CA ALA A 17 -11.25 13.37 -0.81
C ALA A 17 -12.78 13.30 -0.72
N LYS A 18 -13.40 14.05 0.21
CA LYS A 18 -14.86 14.13 0.34
C LYS A 18 -15.51 14.78 -0.86
N GLU A 19 -15.00 15.93 -1.33
CA GLU A 19 -15.50 16.65 -2.50
C GLU A 19 -15.47 15.82 -3.77
N LYS A 20 -14.42 14.97 -3.93
CA LYS A 20 -14.28 14.01 -5.04
C LYS A 20 -15.17 12.76 -4.86
N GLY A 21 -15.94 12.67 -3.76
CA GLY A 21 -16.85 11.57 -3.49
C GLY A 21 -16.15 10.24 -3.24
N LEU A 22 -14.93 10.28 -2.70
CA LEU A 22 -14.18 9.08 -2.31
C LEU A 22 -14.72 8.49 -1.00
N SER A 23 -14.46 7.22 -0.76
CA SER A 23 -15.03 6.45 0.35
C SER A 23 -14.11 6.34 1.56
N PHE A 24 -12.81 6.59 1.39
CA PHE A 24 -11.80 6.49 2.44
C PHE A 24 -10.53 7.27 2.06
N VAL A 25 -9.65 7.45 3.04
CA VAL A 25 -8.27 7.87 2.85
C VAL A 25 -7.30 6.78 3.30
N GLU A 26 -6.13 6.73 2.67
CA GLU A 26 -4.95 6.01 3.11
C GLU A 26 -3.90 7.03 3.53
N LEU A 27 -3.17 6.78 4.60
CA LEU A 27 -2.12 7.70 5.07
C LEU A 27 -0.73 7.15 4.76
N ASP A 28 0.08 7.95 4.06
CA ASP A 28 1.52 7.73 3.94
C ASP A 28 2.24 8.46 5.09
N VAL A 29 2.89 7.69 5.96
CA VAL A 29 3.60 8.23 7.13
C VAL A 29 5.11 7.99 7.08
N SER A 30 5.67 7.68 5.89
CA SER A 30 7.05 7.22 5.70
C SER A 30 8.10 8.06 6.42
N ASP A 31 8.29 9.31 6.00
CA ASP A 31 9.33 10.19 6.51
C ASP A 31 8.88 11.02 7.73
N ARG A 32 7.61 10.92 8.11
CA ARG A 32 6.97 11.77 9.12
C ARG A 32 6.16 10.97 10.15
N ALA A 33 6.65 9.77 10.49
CA ALA A 33 5.96 8.89 11.42
C ALA A 33 5.74 9.52 12.81
N GLU A 34 6.74 10.23 13.35
CA GLU A 34 6.62 10.91 14.64
C GLU A 34 5.66 12.12 14.58
N GLU A 35 5.65 12.85 13.47
CA GLU A 35 4.67 13.93 13.23
C GLU A 35 3.25 13.35 13.21
N PHE A 36 3.03 12.27 12.47
CA PHE A 36 1.74 11.58 12.44
C PHE A 36 1.32 11.13 13.84
N LEU A 37 2.21 10.49 14.61
CA LEU A 37 1.91 10.00 15.95
C LEU A 37 1.49 11.14 16.91
N SER A 38 2.02 12.35 16.73
CA SER A 38 1.62 13.51 17.53
C SER A 38 0.27 14.11 17.12
N HIS A 39 -0.27 13.79 15.92
CA HIS A 39 -1.51 14.34 15.35
C HIS A 39 -2.65 13.30 15.21
N VAL A 40 -2.54 12.12 15.81
CA VAL A 40 -3.54 11.03 15.66
C VAL A 40 -4.96 11.48 16.06
N ASP A 41 -5.10 12.28 17.09
CA ASP A 41 -6.42 12.76 17.56
C ASP A 41 -7.04 13.79 16.61
N GLU A 42 -6.22 14.60 15.94
CA GLU A 42 -6.67 15.52 14.90
C GLU A 42 -7.13 14.75 13.67
N VAL A 43 -6.36 13.77 13.22
CA VAL A 43 -6.72 12.87 12.11
C VAL A 43 -8.04 12.16 12.41
N ARG A 44 -8.25 11.68 13.64
CA ARG A 44 -9.51 11.07 14.06
C ARG A 44 -10.67 12.07 13.96
N THR A 45 -10.42 13.31 14.34
CA THR A 45 -11.42 14.39 14.23
C THR A 45 -11.79 14.66 12.78
N TYR A 46 -10.81 14.74 11.87
CA TYR A 46 -11.06 14.94 10.44
C TYR A 46 -11.82 13.77 9.83
N SER A 47 -11.38 12.54 10.13
CA SER A 47 -12.08 11.32 9.70
C SER A 47 -13.56 11.33 10.09
N GLY A 48 -13.87 11.68 11.35
CA GLY A 48 -15.25 11.80 11.85
C GLY A 48 -16.01 12.95 11.19
N LYS A 49 -15.40 14.13 11.08
CA LYS A 49 -16.01 15.34 10.49
C LYS A 49 -16.46 15.13 9.04
N TYR A 50 -15.62 14.47 8.23
CA TYR A 50 -15.89 14.25 6.81
C TYR A 50 -16.57 12.90 6.52
N GLY A 51 -16.68 12.02 7.52
CA GLY A 51 -17.20 10.66 7.33
C GLY A 51 -16.34 9.82 6.39
N LEU A 52 -15.02 10.03 6.45
CA LEU A 52 -14.02 9.33 5.65
C LEU A 52 -13.10 8.51 6.57
N PRO A 53 -13.29 7.19 6.67
CA PRO A 53 -12.41 6.36 7.48
C PRO A 53 -10.98 6.37 6.93
N VAL A 54 -10.00 6.29 7.82
CA VAL A 54 -8.62 5.92 7.49
C VAL A 54 -8.61 4.40 7.29
N ARG A 55 -8.42 3.93 6.06
CA ARG A 55 -8.50 2.51 5.74
C ARG A 55 -7.17 1.79 5.87
N ALA A 56 -6.09 2.47 5.55
CA ALA A 56 -4.74 1.94 5.65
C ALA A 56 -3.77 3.03 6.12
N ILE A 57 -2.74 2.61 6.83
CA ILE A 57 -1.58 3.43 7.18
C ILE A 57 -0.36 2.71 6.62
N GLY A 58 0.44 3.39 5.81
CA GLY A 58 1.62 2.85 5.17
C GLY A 58 2.90 3.58 5.54
N ARG A 59 3.96 2.80 5.76
CA ARG A 59 5.31 3.32 5.98
C ARG A 59 6.30 2.61 5.07
N TRP A 60 6.91 3.36 4.15
CA TRP A 60 7.88 2.86 3.17
C TRP A 60 9.30 3.23 3.57
N GLY A 61 10.30 2.55 3.02
CA GLY A 61 11.67 3.00 2.93
C GLY A 61 12.54 2.96 4.20
N SER A 62 12.33 2.08 5.18
CA SER A 62 13.16 2.00 6.40
C SER A 62 13.96 0.71 6.51
N ASP A 63 15.09 0.74 7.24
CA ASP A 63 15.95 -0.41 7.53
C ASP A 63 15.44 -1.17 8.76
N ARG A 64 14.64 -2.19 8.53
CA ARG A 64 13.98 -2.99 9.57
C ARG A 64 14.81 -4.15 10.10
N ILE A 65 15.76 -4.60 9.27
CA ILE A 65 16.73 -5.65 9.64
C ILE A 65 18.15 -5.21 9.28
N SER A 66 19.12 -5.77 9.97
CA SER A 66 20.55 -5.53 9.78
C SER A 66 21.33 -6.84 9.95
N GLU A 67 22.65 -6.83 9.74
CA GLU A 67 23.53 -7.97 10.08
C GLU A 67 23.43 -8.43 11.54
N LYS A 68 22.98 -7.54 12.44
CA LYS A 68 22.79 -7.82 13.87
C LYS A 68 21.41 -8.40 14.20
N GLY A 69 20.52 -8.50 13.21
CA GLY A 69 19.15 -8.97 13.38
C GLY A 69 18.11 -7.88 13.16
N ILE A 70 16.97 -7.99 13.84
CA ILE A 70 15.87 -7.02 13.76
C ILE A 70 16.32 -5.70 14.41
N CYS A 71 16.01 -4.57 13.75
CA CYS A 71 16.21 -3.24 14.30
C CYS A 71 15.08 -2.94 15.31
N GLU A 72 15.37 -3.09 16.59
CA GLU A 72 14.36 -2.99 17.66
C GLU A 72 13.74 -1.59 17.77
N GLU A 73 14.47 -0.53 17.44
CA GLU A 73 13.95 0.84 17.38
C GLU A 73 12.88 0.98 16.29
N GLU A 74 13.14 0.43 15.10
CA GLU A 74 12.18 0.40 14.00
C GLU A 74 10.96 -0.47 14.35
N LEU A 75 11.18 -1.63 14.94
CA LEU A 75 10.08 -2.48 15.39
C LEU A 75 9.19 -1.77 16.42
N SER A 76 9.80 -1.05 17.36
CA SER A 76 9.07 -0.26 18.37
C SER A 76 8.24 0.86 17.72
N LEU A 77 8.80 1.55 16.73
CA LEU A 77 8.07 2.59 15.98
C LEU A 77 6.90 1.99 15.19
N GLU A 78 7.10 0.85 14.52
CA GLU A 78 6.03 0.15 13.80
C GLU A 78 4.90 -0.27 14.76
N CYS A 79 5.22 -0.75 15.96
CA CYS A 79 4.22 -1.07 16.98
C CYS A 79 3.40 0.18 17.40
N ARG A 80 4.04 1.33 17.59
CA ARG A 80 3.35 2.60 17.90
C ARG A 80 2.42 3.05 16.76
N LEU A 81 2.83 2.82 15.51
CA LEU A 81 1.99 3.10 14.34
C LEU A 81 0.78 2.15 14.25
N ILE A 82 0.94 0.89 14.65
CA ILE A 82 -0.16 -0.07 14.78
C ILE A 82 -1.13 0.34 15.91
N ASP A 83 -0.62 0.85 17.04
CA ASP A 83 -1.47 1.43 18.11
C ASP A 83 -2.27 2.64 17.60
N ALA A 84 -1.64 3.49 16.78
CA ALA A 84 -2.32 4.61 16.15
C ALA A 84 -3.38 4.15 15.15
N ALA A 85 -3.13 3.08 14.39
CA ALA A 85 -4.11 2.46 13.50
C ALA A 85 -5.34 1.99 14.28
N GLU A 86 -5.16 1.24 15.37
CA GLU A 86 -6.26 0.82 16.27
C GLU A 86 -7.07 2.04 16.76
N LYS A 87 -6.39 3.09 17.23
CA LYS A 87 -7.03 4.32 17.73
C LYS A 87 -7.87 5.03 16.66
N LEU A 88 -7.51 4.93 15.40
CA LEU A 88 -8.24 5.48 14.26
C LEU A 88 -9.32 4.52 13.70
N GLY A 89 -9.42 3.30 14.21
CA GLY A 89 -10.28 2.26 13.64
C GLY A 89 -9.77 1.75 12.28
N CYS A 90 -8.50 1.99 11.96
CA CYS A 90 -7.84 1.52 10.76
C CYS A 90 -7.43 0.05 10.94
N THR A 91 -7.78 -0.81 9.99
CA THR A 91 -7.57 -2.25 10.10
C THR A 91 -6.42 -2.79 9.25
N ILE A 92 -5.68 -1.93 8.57
CA ILE A 92 -4.58 -2.31 7.69
C ILE A 92 -3.35 -1.44 7.98
N TYR A 93 -2.24 -2.10 8.33
CA TYR A 93 -0.94 -1.46 8.42
C TYR A 93 -0.01 -2.02 7.34
N ILE A 94 0.61 -1.12 6.56
CA ILE A 94 1.42 -1.46 5.40
C ILE A 94 2.88 -1.15 5.71
N THR A 95 3.75 -2.13 5.51
CA THR A 95 5.19 -2.04 5.76
C THR A 95 5.99 -2.83 4.73
N GLY A 96 7.31 -2.86 4.84
CA GLY A 96 8.21 -3.65 4.00
C GLY A 96 9.33 -4.27 4.81
N CYS A 97 10.34 -4.81 4.14
CA CYS A 97 11.57 -5.26 4.76
C CYS A 97 12.74 -5.07 3.79
N ASN A 98 13.76 -4.34 4.22
CA ASN A 98 14.97 -4.11 3.45
C ASN A 98 15.78 -5.41 3.25
N TYR A 99 16.60 -5.45 2.21
CA TYR A 99 17.60 -6.50 1.99
C TYR A 99 18.94 -6.08 2.58
N VAL A 100 19.62 -6.99 3.26
CA VAL A 100 20.95 -6.78 3.83
C VAL A 100 21.97 -7.53 2.95
N GLU A 101 22.76 -6.80 2.18
CA GLU A 101 23.68 -7.35 1.18
C GLU A 101 24.76 -8.27 1.77
N ALA A 102 25.14 -8.05 3.03
CA ALA A 102 26.14 -8.88 3.73
C ALA A 102 25.58 -10.24 4.18
N LEU A 103 24.27 -10.44 4.10
CA LEU A 103 23.60 -11.69 4.47
C LEU A 103 23.18 -12.48 3.22
N SER A 104 23.14 -13.81 3.34
CA SER A 104 22.54 -14.65 2.32
C SER A 104 21.04 -14.38 2.16
N TYR A 105 20.48 -14.76 1.00
CA TYR A 105 19.02 -14.66 0.78
C TYR A 105 18.23 -15.43 1.85
N TYR A 106 18.74 -16.59 2.27
CA TYR A 106 18.12 -17.40 3.32
C TYR A 106 18.07 -16.67 4.68
N GLU A 107 19.17 -16.03 5.08
CA GLU A 107 19.23 -15.25 6.31
C GLU A 107 18.32 -14.03 6.27
N ASN A 108 18.30 -13.30 5.13
CA ASN A 108 17.35 -12.21 4.91
C ASN A 108 15.89 -12.66 5.04
N CYS A 109 15.53 -13.79 4.41
CA CYS A 109 14.18 -14.35 4.54
C CYS A 109 13.86 -14.75 6.00
N GLY A 110 14.82 -15.36 6.71
CA GLY A 110 14.65 -15.75 8.10
C GLY A 110 14.39 -14.55 9.01
N LEU A 111 15.16 -13.46 8.85
CA LEU A 111 14.98 -12.23 9.60
C LEU A 111 13.66 -11.53 9.25
N ALA A 112 13.29 -11.46 7.97
CA ALA A 112 12.02 -10.89 7.54
C ALA A 112 10.82 -11.67 8.11
N ILE A 113 10.87 -13.00 8.11
CA ILE A 113 9.85 -13.85 8.73
C ILE A 113 9.74 -13.55 10.22
N ALA A 114 10.85 -13.49 10.94
CA ALA A 114 10.85 -13.18 12.36
C ALA A 114 10.30 -11.78 12.66
N TYR A 115 10.68 -10.78 11.87
CA TYR A 115 10.20 -9.41 11.97
C TYR A 115 8.69 -9.31 11.73
N PHE A 116 8.20 -9.82 10.60
CA PHE A 116 6.77 -9.76 10.28
C PHE A 116 5.92 -10.56 11.25
N ASN A 117 6.42 -11.69 11.77
CA ASN A 117 5.69 -12.46 12.77
C ASN A 117 5.43 -11.64 14.05
N LYS A 118 6.43 -10.88 14.53
CA LYS A 118 6.24 -9.97 15.66
C LYS A 118 5.15 -8.92 15.38
N LEU A 119 5.13 -8.32 14.18
CA LEU A 119 4.11 -7.35 13.81
C LEU A 119 2.73 -7.99 13.64
N ILE A 120 2.63 -9.20 13.08
CA ILE A 120 1.38 -9.94 12.94
C ILE A 120 0.77 -10.22 14.31
N GLU A 121 1.56 -10.73 15.25
CA GLU A 121 1.10 -11.01 16.59
C GLU A 121 0.65 -9.75 17.33
N TYR A 122 1.40 -8.66 17.18
CA TYR A 122 1.06 -7.36 17.76
C TYR A 122 -0.22 -6.77 17.14
N GLY A 123 -0.35 -6.83 15.81
CA GLY A 123 -1.51 -6.34 15.08
C GLY A 123 -2.78 -7.14 15.37
N LYS A 124 -2.68 -8.46 15.51
CA LYS A 124 -3.82 -9.32 15.87
C LYS A 124 -4.51 -8.91 17.17
N GLN A 125 -3.73 -8.51 18.18
CA GLN A 125 -4.26 -8.04 19.47
C GLN A 125 -5.05 -6.73 19.34
N ARG A 126 -4.87 -5.99 18.23
CA ARG A 126 -5.45 -4.67 17.94
C ARG A 126 -6.43 -4.68 16.78
N GLY A 127 -6.71 -5.85 16.21
CA GLY A 127 -7.56 -5.97 15.03
C GLY A 127 -6.96 -5.36 13.76
N VAL A 128 -5.63 -5.19 13.70
CA VAL A 128 -4.89 -4.62 12.58
C VAL A 128 -4.17 -5.73 11.81
N ARG A 129 -4.45 -5.84 10.52
CA ARG A 129 -3.80 -6.78 9.59
C ARG A 129 -2.53 -6.14 9.02
N ILE A 130 -1.47 -6.93 8.90
CA ILE A 130 -0.18 -6.48 8.37
C ILE A 130 -0.08 -6.85 6.89
N ALA A 131 0.23 -5.87 6.05
CA ALA A 131 0.48 -6.06 4.63
C ALA A 131 1.88 -5.59 4.23
N VAL A 132 2.51 -6.32 3.29
CA VAL A 132 3.77 -5.90 2.69
C VAL A 132 3.47 -5.26 1.33
N TYR A 133 4.08 -4.10 1.07
CA TYR A 133 3.99 -3.46 -0.24
C TYR A 133 4.90 -4.14 -1.26
N ASN A 134 4.52 -4.14 -2.54
CA ASN A 134 5.34 -4.68 -3.63
C ASN A 134 6.27 -3.65 -4.31
N CYS A 135 6.37 -2.45 -3.78
CA CYS A 135 7.38 -1.48 -4.18
C CYS A 135 8.79 -1.97 -3.80
N ARG A 136 9.77 -1.77 -4.69
CA ARG A 136 11.16 -2.16 -4.44
C ARG A 136 11.95 -1.14 -3.61
N TRP A 137 11.36 -0.03 -3.24
CA TRP A 137 12.01 0.96 -2.41
C TRP A 137 12.27 0.41 -1.02
N ASN A 138 13.53 0.08 -0.76
CA ASN A 138 14.03 -0.53 0.47
C ASN A 138 13.16 -1.71 0.97
N ASN A 139 12.77 -2.58 0.00
CA ASN A 139 11.97 -3.77 0.27
C ASN A 139 12.29 -4.85 -0.75
N PHE A 140 12.65 -6.05 -0.27
CA PHE A 140 12.91 -7.21 -1.12
C PHE A 140 11.71 -8.17 -1.21
N VAL A 141 10.71 -8.00 -0.35
CA VAL A 141 9.52 -8.87 -0.33
C VAL A 141 8.50 -8.34 -1.35
N CYS A 142 8.86 -8.40 -2.63
CA CYS A 142 8.15 -7.71 -3.70
C CYS A 142 8.02 -8.52 -5.00
N ASP A 143 8.34 -9.81 -4.97
CA ASP A 143 8.22 -10.70 -6.12
C ASP A 143 7.82 -12.13 -5.71
N SER A 144 7.48 -12.94 -6.71
CA SER A 144 7.00 -14.31 -6.50
C SER A 144 7.98 -15.21 -5.76
N MET A 145 9.30 -14.97 -5.83
CA MET A 145 10.29 -15.77 -5.11
C MET A 145 10.21 -15.48 -3.60
N ALA A 146 10.25 -14.20 -3.23
CA ALA A 146 10.09 -13.77 -1.85
C ALA A 146 8.71 -14.15 -1.29
N TYR A 147 7.66 -14.00 -2.10
CA TYR A 147 6.30 -14.39 -1.69
C TYR A 147 6.19 -15.88 -1.36
N ARG A 148 6.77 -16.77 -2.18
CA ARG A 148 6.74 -18.22 -1.91
C ARG A 148 7.40 -18.58 -0.59
N VAL A 149 8.49 -17.92 -0.22
CA VAL A 149 9.21 -18.17 1.04
C VAL A 149 8.48 -17.51 2.20
N ILE A 150 8.28 -16.20 2.15
CA ILE A 150 7.84 -15.41 3.31
C ILE A 150 6.33 -15.52 3.50
N HIS A 151 5.49 -15.20 2.51
CA HIS A 151 4.03 -15.37 2.59
C HIS A 151 3.63 -16.85 2.58
N GLY A 152 4.47 -17.72 1.96
CA GLY A 152 4.29 -19.17 2.06
C GLY A 152 4.40 -19.68 3.49
N HIS A 153 5.27 -19.10 4.30
CA HIS A 153 5.45 -19.40 5.73
C HIS A 153 4.42 -18.68 6.61
N LEU A 154 4.29 -17.35 6.45
CA LEU A 154 3.39 -16.50 7.23
C LEU A 154 2.01 -16.38 6.57
N LYS A 155 1.04 -17.19 7.03
CA LYS A 155 -0.31 -17.22 6.43
C LYS A 155 -1.14 -15.97 6.70
N ASP A 156 -0.84 -15.23 7.75
CA ASP A 156 -1.51 -14.00 8.17
C ASP A 156 -0.74 -12.74 7.77
N LEU A 157 0.29 -12.87 6.92
CA LEU A 157 0.93 -11.75 6.24
C LEU A 157 0.23 -11.51 4.92
N TYR A 158 -0.25 -10.29 4.69
CA TYR A 158 -0.99 -9.90 3.50
C TYR A 158 -0.13 -9.08 2.54
N ILE A 159 -0.69 -8.71 1.41
CA ILE A 159 -0.01 -7.93 0.37
C ILE A 159 -0.82 -6.64 0.11
N LYS A 160 -0.13 -5.50 0.16
CA LYS A 160 -0.56 -4.28 -0.51
C LYS A 160 0.01 -4.31 -1.92
N TYR A 161 -0.84 -4.31 -2.93
CA TYR A 161 -0.43 -4.50 -4.31
C TYR A 161 -0.59 -3.25 -5.17
N ASP A 162 0.39 -3.02 -6.03
CA ASP A 162 0.41 -1.96 -7.02
C ASP A 162 0.96 -2.52 -8.33
N THR A 163 0.15 -2.51 -9.38
CA THR A 163 0.49 -3.06 -10.69
C THR A 163 1.71 -2.41 -11.31
N SER A 164 1.91 -1.10 -11.06
CA SER A 164 2.99 -0.33 -11.66
C SER A 164 4.38 -0.87 -11.31
N HIS A 165 4.57 -1.32 -10.07
CA HIS A 165 5.85 -1.87 -9.62
C HIS A 165 6.18 -3.20 -10.29
N CYS A 166 5.20 -4.04 -10.56
CA CYS A 166 5.38 -5.27 -11.33
C CYS A 166 5.70 -4.95 -12.80
N ILE A 167 4.98 -4.00 -13.41
CA ILE A 167 5.20 -3.57 -14.81
C ILE A 167 6.64 -3.03 -14.97
N TYR A 168 7.08 -2.14 -14.09
CA TYR A 168 8.43 -1.56 -14.15
C TYR A 168 9.54 -2.57 -13.87
N ALA A 169 9.23 -3.65 -13.18
CA ALA A 169 10.15 -4.79 -13.01
C ALA A 169 10.14 -5.77 -14.20
N GLY A 170 9.34 -5.51 -15.24
CA GLY A 170 9.19 -6.41 -16.39
C GLY A 170 8.38 -7.68 -16.07
N GLY A 171 7.60 -7.67 -14.99
CA GLY A 171 6.77 -8.80 -14.55
C GLY A 171 5.38 -8.81 -15.18
N ASP A 172 4.64 -9.89 -14.94
CA ASP A 172 3.25 -10.06 -15.34
C ASP A 172 2.35 -9.88 -14.12
N TYR A 173 1.78 -8.67 -13.98
CA TYR A 173 0.89 -8.33 -12.85
C TYR A 173 -0.43 -9.10 -12.86
N LEU A 174 -0.91 -9.57 -14.03
CA LEU A 174 -2.10 -10.43 -14.10
C LEU A 174 -1.79 -11.83 -13.58
N GLN A 175 -0.60 -12.34 -13.89
CA GLN A 175 -0.10 -13.60 -13.34
C GLN A 175 0.06 -13.49 -11.81
N GLU A 176 0.65 -12.40 -11.31
CA GLU A 176 0.81 -12.20 -9.86
C GLU A 176 -0.54 -12.08 -9.17
N ALA A 177 -1.50 -11.35 -9.74
CA ALA A 177 -2.85 -11.26 -9.20
C ALA A 177 -3.58 -12.61 -9.21
N ARG A 178 -3.40 -13.43 -10.25
CA ARG A 178 -3.92 -14.80 -10.30
C ARG A 178 -3.36 -15.67 -9.18
N ASP A 179 -2.06 -15.58 -8.94
CA ASP A 179 -1.36 -16.48 -8.03
C ASP A 179 -1.45 -16.03 -6.56
N TRP A 180 -1.52 -14.71 -6.31
CA TRP A 180 -1.45 -14.11 -4.98
C TRP A 180 -2.64 -13.23 -4.59
N GLY A 181 -3.60 -13.02 -5.48
CA GLY A 181 -4.74 -12.12 -5.26
C GLY A 181 -5.57 -12.44 -4.00
N ASP A 182 -5.59 -13.70 -3.56
CA ASP A 182 -6.24 -14.10 -2.30
C ASP A 182 -5.56 -13.49 -1.05
N ARG A 183 -4.34 -12.95 -1.22
CA ARG A 183 -3.55 -12.31 -0.15
C ARG A 183 -3.59 -10.79 -0.23
N PHE A 184 -4.18 -10.21 -1.28
CA PHE A 184 -4.30 -8.77 -1.42
C PHE A 184 -5.37 -8.25 -0.46
N ILE A 185 -5.03 -7.25 0.34
CA ILE A 185 -5.98 -6.56 1.24
C ILE A 185 -6.01 -5.05 1.02
N HIS A 186 -5.13 -4.54 0.18
CA HIS A 186 -5.11 -3.15 -0.25
C HIS A 186 -4.47 -3.06 -1.63
N VAL A 187 -5.05 -2.25 -2.52
CA VAL A 187 -4.56 -2.12 -3.90
C VAL A 187 -4.41 -0.65 -4.26
N HIS A 188 -3.27 -0.29 -4.82
CA HIS A 188 -3.07 1.03 -5.40
C HIS A 188 -3.53 1.09 -6.86
N ILE A 189 -4.18 2.18 -7.18
CA ILE A 189 -4.53 2.58 -8.54
C ILE A 189 -3.54 3.68 -8.95
N LYS A 190 -2.44 3.24 -9.53
CA LYS A 190 -1.38 4.08 -10.08
C LYS A 190 -1.11 3.66 -11.51
N GLY A 191 -1.23 4.57 -12.46
CA GLY A 191 -0.91 4.29 -13.85
C GLY A 191 0.56 3.95 -14.05
N ALA A 192 0.85 3.17 -15.07
CA ALA A 192 2.20 2.82 -15.47
C ALA A 192 2.36 2.96 -16.98
N LEU A 193 3.29 3.81 -17.40
CA LEU A 193 3.60 4.02 -18.80
C LEU A 193 5.10 3.77 -19.03
N THR A 194 5.40 2.82 -19.91
CA THR A 194 6.77 2.51 -20.34
C THR A 194 6.92 2.79 -21.84
N ILE A 195 8.10 3.27 -22.23
CA ILE A 195 8.50 3.42 -23.63
C ILE A 195 9.79 2.62 -23.82
N ASN A 196 9.78 1.69 -24.76
CA ASN A 196 10.90 0.79 -25.01
C ASN A 196 11.36 -0.01 -23.77
N GLY A 197 10.41 -0.34 -22.85
CA GLY A 197 10.70 -1.09 -21.63
C GLY A 197 11.21 -0.22 -20.45
N GLU A 198 11.42 1.06 -20.66
CA GLU A 198 11.84 1.99 -19.61
C GLU A 198 10.64 2.78 -19.07
N ARG A 199 10.60 3.02 -17.75
CA ARG A 199 9.57 3.85 -17.12
C ARG A 199 9.61 5.25 -17.74
N PHE A 200 8.47 5.69 -18.25
CA PHE A 200 8.29 7.05 -18.77
C PHE A 200 7.56 7.95 -17.76
N ASP A 201 6.41 7.48 -17.25
CA ASP A 201 5.56 8.27 -16.34
C ASP A 201 4.56 7.38 -15.60
N ASP A 202 3.95 7.93 -14.55
CA ASP A 202 2.82 7.35 -13.81
C ASP A 202 1.53 8.16 -14.10
N PRO A 203 0.97 8.10 -15.33
CA PRO A 203 -0.20 8.90 -15.70
C PRO A 203 -1.46 8.43 -14.98
N PRO A 204 -2.58 9.18 -15.07
CA PRO A 204 -3.87 8.73 -14.55
C PRO A 204 -4.24 7.33 -15.05
N ALA A 205 -4.80 6.50 -14.18
CA ALA A 205 -5.27 5.17 -14.56
C ALA A 205 -6.33 5.27 -15.68
N GLY A 206 -6.13 4.50 -16.73
CA GLY A 206 -6.91 4.56 -17.98
C GLY A 206 -6.25 5.39 -19.08
N MET A 207 -5.16 6.13 -18.78
CA MET A 207 -4.26 6.75 -19.75
C MET A 207 -2.88 6.06 -19.75
N ASP A 208 -2.82 4.85 -19.24
CA ASP A 208 -1.62 4.06 -18.98
C ASP A 208 -1.69 2.69 -19.71
N LEU A 209 -0.68 1.85 -19.49
CA LEU A 209 -0.61 0.53 -20.11
C LEU A 209 -1.28 -0.58 -19.30
N THR A 210 -1.79 -0.29 -18.10
CA THR A 210 -2.41 -1.30 -17.25
C THR A 210 -3.79 -1.69 -17.78
N ASN A 211 -3.99 -2.97 -18.02
CA ASN A 211 -5.33 -3.49 -18.33
C ASN A 211 -6.17 -3.60 -17.03
N TRP A 212 -6.67 -2.46 -16.58
CA TRP A 212 -7.46 -2.37 -15.34
C TRP A 212 -8.69 -3.26 -15.34
N GLY A 213 -9.34 -3.43 -16.52
CA GLY A 213 -10.48 -4.33 -16.65
C GLY A 213 -10.12 -5.78 -16.36
N ALA A 214 -9.03 -6.27 -16.96
CA ALA A 214 -8.55 -7.63 -16.72
C ALA A 214 -8.07 -7.81 -15.26
N PHE A 215 -7.33 -6.84 -14.71
CA PHE A 215 -6.84 -6.88 -13.35
C PHE A 215 -7.98 -6.94 -12.32
N LEU A 216 -8.96 -6.02 -12.42
CA LEU A 216 -10.12 -6.01 -11.51
C LEU A 216 -11.00 -7.26 -11.69
N SER A 217 -11.10 -7.81 -12.91
CA SER A 217 -11.79 -9.08 -13.14
C SER A 217 -11.17 -10.24 -12.34
N ILE A 218 -9.84 -10.30 -12.28
CA ILE A 218 -9.14 -11.29 -11.44
C ILE A 218 -9.41 -11.04 -9.97
N LEU A 219 -9.37 -9.78 -9.51
CA LEU A 219 -9.69 -9.44 -8.12
C LEU A 219 -11.12 -9.86 -7.74
N TYR A 220 -12.10 -9.65 -8.63
CA TYR A 220 -13.47 -10.14 -8.41
C TYR A 220 -13.51 -11.68 -8.29
N ALA A 221 -12.81 -12.38 -9.18
CA ALA A 221 -12.74 -13.84 -9.14
C ALA A 221 -12.07 -14.37 -7.87
N LYS A 222 -11.17 -13.58 -7.26
CA LYS A 222 -10.51 -13.84 -5.97
C LYS A 222 -11.35 -13.42 -4.76
N GLY A 223 -12.52 -12.82 -4.96
CA GLY A 223 -13.38 -12.35 -3.88
C GLY A 223 -12.89 -11.08 -3.18
N TYR A 224 -12.00 -10.31 -3.80
CA TYR A 224 -11.49 -9.06 -3.25
C TYR A 224 -12.61 -8.03 -3.10
N GLN A 225 -12.80 -7.51 -1.88
CA GLN A 225 -13.83 -6.50 -1.56
C GLN A 225 -13.27 -5.29 -0.82
N GLU A 226 -11.95 -5.17 -0.74
CA GLU A 226 -11.25 -4.16 0.01
C GLU A 226 -11.11 -2.82 -0.74
N GLY A 227 -10.22 -1.95 -0.28
CA GLY A 227 -10.00 -0.61 -0.85
C GLY A 227 -9.12 -0.61 -2.10
N LEU A 228 -9.51 0.21 -3.07
CA LEU A 228 -8.71 0.65 -4.19
C LEU A 228 -8.28 2.09 -3.91
N SER A 229 -6.99 2.34 -3.70
CA SER A 229 -6.45 3.64 -3.31
C SER A 229 -5.74 4.30 -4.49
N ILE A 230 -6.22 5.45 -4.92
CA ILE A 230 -5.57 6.23 -5.99
C ILE A 230 -4.26 6.79 -5.45
N GLU A 231 -3.16 6.55 -6.17
CA GLU A 231 -1.84 7.14 -5.88
C GLU A 231 -1.41 8.05 -7.02
N PRO A 232 -1.62 9.38 -6.93
CA PRO A 232 -1.07 10.35 -7.89
C PRO A 232 0.44 10.46 -7.67
N HIS A 233 1.25 9.91 -8.56
CA HIS A 233 2.71 9.80 -8.36
C HIS A 233 3.54 10.36 -9.53
N SER A 234 2.90 10.96 -10.52
CA SER A 234 3.59 11.50 -11.69
C SER A 234 4.24 12.85 -11.42
N ASP A 235 5.43 13.05 -11.98
CA ASP A 235 6.07 14.37 -12.02
C ASP A 235 5.48 15.32 -13.05
N ASN A 236 4.79 14.78 -14.06
CA ASN A 236 4.16 15.55 -15.13
C ASN A 236 2.71 15.94 -14.80
N TRP A 237 2.01 15.12 -14.02
CA TRP A 237 0.61 15.35 -13.63
C TRP A 237 0.55 16.02 -12.26
N LYS A 238 0.86 17.33 -12.22
CA LYS A 238 0.89 18.15 -10.98
C LYS A 238 -0.04 19.35 -11.09
N GLY A 239 -0.36 19.96 -9.95
CA GLY A 239 -1.24 21.11 -9.86
C GLY A 239 -2.61 20.82 -10.48
N GLU A 240 -3.16 21.78 -11.25
CA GLU A 240 -4.48 21.65 -11.89
C GLU A 240 -4.58 20.45 -12.84
N LEU A 241 -3.50 20.12 -13.55
CA LEU A 241 -3.48 18.92 -14.41
C LEU A 241 -3.53 17.65 -13.58
N GLY A 242 -2.83 17.62 -12.46
CA GLY A 242 -2.89 16.49 -11.51
C GLY A 242 -4.28 16.30 -10.93
N ASP A 243 -4.95 17.38 -10.52
CA ASP A 243 -6.33 17.31 -10.01
C ASP A 243 -7.31 16.77 -11.08
N LYS A 244 -7.18 17.20 -12.34
CA LYS A 244 -7.94 16.65 -13.47
C LYS A 244 -7.63 15.18 -13.74
N GLY A 245 -6.37 14.78 -13.55
CA GLY A 245 -5.93 13.39 -13.67
C GLY A 245 -6.56 12.49 -12.61
N VAL A 246 -6.64 12.97 -11.37
CA VAL A 246 -7.34 12.26 -10.28
C VAL A 246 -8.82 12.11 -10.61
N ASP A 247 -9.50 13.18 -11.07
CA ASP A 247 -10.92 13.12 -11.46
C ASP A 247 -11.14 12.12 -12.59
N TYR A 248 -10.27 12.13 -13.60
CA TYR A 248 -10.32 11.15 -14.70
C TYR A 248 -10.14 9.71 -14.19
N THR A 249 -9.17 9.47 -13.30
CA THR A 249 -8.96 8.15 -12.68
C THR A 249 -10.20 7.68 -11.92
N ILE A 250 -10.83 8.57 -11.15
CA ILE A 250 -12.06 8.28 -10.41
C ILE A 250 -13.18 7.83 -11.36
N ASP A 251 -13.43 8.60 -12.40
CA ASP A 251 -14.49 8.32 -13.36
C ASP A 251 -14.24 7.04 -14.16
N PHE A 252 -12.97 6.77 -14.49
CA PHE A 252 -12.57 5.57 -15.21
C PHE A 252 -12.72 4.31 -14.34
N ILE A 253 -12.15 4.31 -13.14
CA ILE A 253 -12.15 3.14 -12.25
C ILE A 253 -13.55 2.84 -11.72
N ARG A 254 -14.37 3.85 -11.43
CA ARG A 254 -15.77 3.65 -11.01
C ARG A 254 -16.59 2.84 -11.99
N LYS A 255 -16.34 2.95 -13.31
CA LYS A 255 -17.02 2.15 -14.35
C LYS A 255 -16.69 0.66 -14.28
N LEU A 256 -15.56 0.32 -13.64
CA LEU A 256 -15.09 -1.06 -13.49
C LEU A 256 -15.49 -1.66 -12.13
N ILE A 257 -15.96 -0.84 -11.18
CA ILE A 257 -16.47 -1.31 -9.88
C ILE A 257 -17.92 -1.71 -10.06
N LEU A 258 -18.18 -3.00 -9.93
CA LEU A 258 -19.54 -3.56 -9.95
C LEU A 258 -20.19 -3.32 -8.58
N ILE A 259 -21.33 -2.66 -8.58
CA ILE A 259 -22.13 -2.33 -7.38
C ILE A 259 -23.20 -3.40 -7.19
#